data_20e87ab635fd55b820a9f80aa92ff43c
#
_entry.id   20e87ab635fd55b820a9f80aa92ff43c
#
_cell.length_a   1.000
_cell.length_b   1.000
_cell.length_c   1.000
_cell.angle_alpha   90.00
_cell.angle_beta   90.00
_cell.angle_gamma   90.00
#
_symmetry.space_group_name_H-M   'P 1'
#
loop_
_entity.id
_entity.type
_entity.pdbx_description
1 polymer ?
#
loop_
_entity_poly.entity_id
_entity_poly.type
_entity_poly.pdbx_seq_one_letter_code
_entity_poly.pdbx_strand_id
1 'polypeptide(L)'
;DGMTLNISRCEFGEPVPLSYGDGLIGGIERSMADGVKFFTRLFPVGSSRNIDPDRYGHARLQLPDGAKYVEQDTHLGIIEYFEQEAFDAIYPRRIGTVGAVRSEERTSDDGSPFTVWYFTDPDIPFDPNQYEIGGLVKRVTFQTGELRGREFEVNYDSEKKEFEIITQWPYDNDMQLPSEPLVPAPGNEYVLWNISMPDSYYPAAEQEFKTAVDTFMADSRKDISVFQASTDFTVVDKRNLDLKPGQRIRLGSDKFFPDTGYRDIRIVAISRSVVQPGSMTLKMSDVLSTGRISRIENQISEVTQITRQVSSEFPDIIKSWEETPASDTTLYSSRKSEREFLNKRRGGTVEGITRFLKRQQLDEGFRTSDFASGIT
;
A
#
# COMPACT_ATOMS: atom_id res chain seq x y z
N ASP A 1 -8.02 -3.31 -37.79
CA ASP A 1 -6.69 -3.83 -37.48
C ASP A 1 -6.46 -3.67 -35.98
N GLY A 2 -6.60 -4.78 -35.25
CA GLY A 2 -6.40 -4.80 -33.81
C GLY A 2 -4.89 -4.84 -33.46
N MET A 3 -4.44 -4.01 -32.51
CA MET A 3 -3.12 -4.16 -31.91
C MET A 3 -3.14 -5.37 -30.96
N THR A 4 -2.29 -6.37 -31.23
CA THR A 4 -2.13 -7.52 -30.33
C THR A 4 -0.86 -7.34 -29.52
N LEU A 5 -1.00 -7.26 -28.19
CA LEU A 5 0.11 -7.27 -27.27
C LEU A 5 0.43 -8.72 -26.87
N ASN A 6 1.61 -9.20 -27.26
CA ASN A 6 2.10 -10.49 -26.82
C ASN A 6 3.05 -10.31 -25.63
N ILE A 7 2.70 -10.88 -24.50
CA ILE A 7 3.56 -10.90 -23.30
C ILE A 7 4.04 -12.34 -23.12
N SER A 8 5.35 -12.55 -23.29
CA SER A 8 5.97 -13.85 -23.08
C SER A 8 7.32 -13.69 -22.37
N ARG A 9 7.75 -14.74 -21.70
CA ARG A 9 9.09 -14.79 -21.10
C ARG A 9 10.12 -14.76 -22.24
N CYS A 10 11.00 -13.74 -22.25
CA CYS A 10 12.07 -13.66 -23.24
C CYS A 10 13.21 -14.63 -22.85
N GLU A 11 13.04 -15.89 -23.24
CA GLU A 11 14.03 -16.94 -23.01
C GLU A 11 13.86 -18.00 -24.09
N PHE A 12 14.93 -18.31 -24.82
CA PHE A 12 14.86 -19.26 -25.91
C PHE A 12 16.21 -19.93 -26.18
N GLY A 13 16.15 -21.03 -26.92
CA GLY A 13 17.29 -21.78 -27.44
C GLY A 13 17.95 -22.70 -26.41
N GLU A 14 18.71 -23.67 -26.92
CA GLU A 14 19.56 -24.51 -26.09
C GLU A 14 20.72 -23.67 -25.53
N PRO A 15 21.20 -23.97 -24.31
CA PRO A 15 22.29 -23.22 -23.69
C PRO A 15 23.58 -23.30 -24.51
N VAL A 16 24.02 -22.16 -25.05
CA VAL A 16 25.28 -22.04 -25.76
C VAL A 16 26.46 -22.01 -24.78
N PRO A 17 27.40 -22.93 -24.83
CA PRO A 17 28.54 -22.95 -23.91
C PRO A 17 29.49 -21.79 -24.17
N LEU A 18 29.76 -20.99 -23.15
CA LEU A 18 30.72 -19.88 -23.16
C LEU A 18 31.49 -19.87 -21.84
N SER A 19 32.82 -19.76 -21.94
CA SER A 19 33.70 -19.63 -20.78
C SER A 19 34.90 -18.74 -21.11
N TYR A 20 35.65 -18.34 -20.08
CA TYR A 20 36.89 -17.60 -20.27
C TYR A 20 37.89 -18.44 -21.12
N GLY A 21 38.37 -17.85 -22.21
CA GLY A 21 39.23 -18.54 -23.19
C GLY A 21 38.48 -19.41 -24.20
N ASP A 22 37.17 -19.63 -24.04
CA ASP A 22 36.29 -20.31 -24.97
C ASP A 22 35.03 -19.50 -25.24
N GLY A 23 35.15 -18.49 -26.09
CA GLY A 23 34.10 -17.55 -26.47
C GLY A 23 34.03 -16.27 -25.66
N LEU A 24 34.64 -16.20 -24.47
CA LEU A 24 34.75 -15.00 -23.67
C LEU A 24 36.20 -14.59 -23.44
N ILE A 25 36.45 -13.27 -23.46
CA ILE A 25 37.74 -12.64 -23.19
C ILE A 25 37.64 -11.59 -22.09
N GLY A 26 38.78 -11.19 -21.49
CA GLY A 26 38.86 -10.09 -20.54
C GLY A 26 38.35 -10.40 -19.13
N GLY A 27 38.02 -11.65 -18.86
CA GLY A 27 37.44 -12.06 -17.57
C GLY A 27 35.91 -11.91 -17.47
N ILE A 28 35.36 -12.58 -16.48
CA ILE A 28 33.94 -12.50 -16.16
C ILE A 28 33.80 -11.62 -14.91
N GLU A 29 33.06 -10.54 -15.01
CA GLU A 29 32.71 -9.67 -13.89
C GLU A 29 31.39 -10.11 -13.34
N ARG A 30 31.27 -10.13 -11.99
CA ARG A 30 30.03 -10.42 -11.27
C ARG A 30 29.59 -9.19 -10.51
N SER A 31 28.36 -8.78 -10.71
CA SER A 31 27.68 -7.74 -9.93
C SER A 31 26.33 -8.24 -9.43
N MET A 32 25.73 -7.52 -8.52
CA MET A 32 24.35 -7.77 -8.13
C MET A 32 23.38 -7.08 -9.10
N ALA A 33 22.23 -7.68 -9.34
CA ALA A 33 21.18 -7.04 -10.12
C ALA A 33 20.64 -5.82 -9.34
N ASP A 34 20.52 -4.68 -10.04
CA ASP A 34 19.96 -3.47 -9.44
C ASP A 34 18.52 -3.69 -9.02
N GLY A 35 18.18 -3.27 -7.80
CA GLY A 35 16.80 -3.32 -7.26
C GLY A 35 16.36 -4.69 -6.76
N VAL A 36 17.24 -5.69 -6.72
CA VAL A 36 16.97 -7.00 -6.10
C VAL A 36 17.70 -7.07 -4.77
N LYS A 37 16.94 -7.39 -3.72
CA LYS A 37 17.46 -7.52 -2.36
C LYS A 37 17.82 -9.00 -2.12
N PHE A 38 19.05 -9.26 -1.69
CA PHE A 38 19.49 -10.59 -1.27
C PHE A 38 19.60 -10.62 0.25
N PHE A 39 19.00 -11.61 0.87
CA PHE A 39 19.04 -11.81 2.30
C PHE A 39 18.92 -13.30 2.64
N THR A 40 19.41 -13.67 3.82
CA THR A 40 19.32 -15.05 4.34
C THR A 40 18.43 -15.13 5.57
N ARG A 41 18.16 -13.99 6.21
CA ARG A 41 17.23 -13.88 7.34
C ARG A 41 16.26 -12.73 7.08
N LEU A 42 14.97 -13.03 7.04
CA LEU A 42 13.89 -12.08 6.84
C LEU A 42 13.17 -11.83 8.16
N PHE A 43 13.01 -10.55 8.52
CA PHE A 43 12.10 -10.09 9.56
C PHE A 43 10.84 -9.55 8.88
N PRO A 44 9.80 -10.37 8.74
CA PRO A 44 8.58 -9.93 8.11
C PRO A 44 7.77 -9.08 9.10
N VAL A 45 7.28 -7.94 8.66
CA VAL A 45 6.45 -7.05 9.45
C VAL A 45 5.01 -7.15 8.94
N GLY A 46 4.12 -7.72 9.75
CA GLY A 46 2.71 -7.87 9.38
C GLY A 46 1.95 -6.55 9.42
N SER A 47 0.79 -6.52 8.80
CA SER A 47 -0.13 -5.38 8.79
C SER A 47 -0.68 -5.09 10.19
N SER A 48 -1.01 -3.83 10.45
CA SER A 48 -1.78 -3.39 11.64
C SER A 48 -3.27 -3.22 11.36
N ARG A 49 -3.72 -3.46 10.12
CA ARG A 49 -5.13 -3.26 9.74
C ARG A 49 -6.03 -4.27 10.42
N ASN A 50 -7.19 -3.82 10.89
CA ASN A 50 -8.21 -4.63 11.55
C ASN A 50 -7.70 -5.38 12.79
N ILE A 51 -6.70 -4.81 13.44
CA ILE A 51 -6.08 -5.36 14.65
C ILE A 51 -6.23 -4.34 15.77
N ASP A 52 -6.84 -4.78 16.85
CA ASP A 52 -6.83 -4.10 18.12
C ASP A 52 -5.71 -4.70 18.98
N PRO A 53 -4.66 -3.94 19.32
CA PRO A 53 -3.55 -4.45 20.12
C PRO A 53 -3.95 -5.00 21.48
N ASP A 54 -4.98 -4.44 22.09
CA ASP A 54 -5.44 -4.85 23.42
C ASP A 54 -6.15 -6.22 23.39
N ARG A 55 -6.76 -6.58 22.26
CA ARG A 55 -7.41 -7.88 22.05
C ARG A 55 -6.50 -8.94 21.49
N TYR A 56 -5.74 -8.58 20.46
CA TYR A 56 -4.83 -9.53 19.79
C TYR A 56 -3.52 -9.75 20.57
N GLY A 57 -3.15 -8.80 21.43
CA GLY A 57 -1.89 -8.83 22.21
C GLY A 57 -0.67 -8.31 21.45
N HIS A 58 -0.82 -7.96 20.17
CA HIS A 58 0.23 -7.41 19.33
C HIS A 58 -0.32 -6.31 18.43
N ALA A 59 0.49 -5.27 18.19
CA ALA A 59 0.08 -4.16 17.32
C ALA A 59 0.03 -4.53 15.83
N ARG A 60 0.59 -5.68 15.45
CA ARG A 60 0.70 -6.12 14.06
C ARG A 60 0.48 -7.62 13.97
N LEU A 61 0.00 -8.08 12.81
CA LEU A 61 -0.20 -9.49 12.51
C LEU A 61 1.12 -10.26 12.72
N GLN A 62 1.04 -11.37 13.44
CA GLN A 62 2.18 -12.23 13.74
C GLN A 62 2.17 -13.47 12.85
N LEU A 63 3.32 -14.13 12.74
CA LEU A 63 3.39 -15.48 12.19
C LEU A 63 2.70 -16.46 13.13
N PRO A 64 2.02 -17.53 12.63
CA PRO A 64 1.22 -18.43 13.45
C PRO A 64 2.03 -19.21 14.50
N ASP A 65 3.34 -19.34 14.32
CA ASP A 65 4.30 -19.97 15.25
C ASP A 65 4.94 -18.98 16.20
N GLY A 66 4.58 -17.70 16.12
CA GLY A 66 5.19 -16.61 16.90
C GLY A 66 6.65 -16.32 16.53
N ALA A 67 7.15 -16.87 15.43
CA ALA A 67 8.49 -16.60 14.95
C ALA A 67 8.66 -15.13 14.59
N LYS A 68 9.79 -14.56 14.98
CA LYS A 68 10.11 -13.15 14.68
C LYS A 68 10.80 -12.99 13.31
N TYR A 69 11.38 -14.04 12.81
CA TYR A 69 12.08 -14.05 11.53
C TYR A 69 11.98 -15.44 10.90
N VAL A 70 12.20 -15.48 9.60
CA VAL A 70 12.38 -16.70 8.81
C VAL A 70 13.79 -16.70 8.25
N GLU A 71 14.47 -17.84 8.33
CA GLU A 71 15.86 -17.99 7.91
C GLU A 71 15.97 -19.09 6.85
N GLN A 72 16.84 -18.88 5.88
CA GLN A 72 17.22 -19.90 4.92
C GLN A 72 18.63 -20.38 5.20
N ASP A 73 18.82 -21.68 5.15
CA ASP A 73 20.16 -22.26 5.27
C ASP A 73 20.96 -21.99 4.01
N THR A 74 22.04 -21.21 4.15
CA THR A 74 22.95 -20.87 3.08
C THR A 74 24.39 -20.82 3.62
N HIS A 75 25.36 -21.11 2.75
CA HIS A 75 26.78 -20.95 3.07
C HIS A 75 27.26 -19.48 3.12
N LEU A 76 26.36 -18.52 2.87
CA LEU A 76 26.70 -17.10 2.74
C LEU A 76 26.65 -16.32 4.06
N GLY A 77 26.38 -16.99 5.19
CA GLY A 77 26.21 -16.35 6.47
C GLY A 77 24.88 -15.62 6.62
N ILE A 78 24.73 -14.88 7.73
CA ILE A 78 23.47 -14.19 8.05
C ILE A 78 23.50 -12.80 7.45
N ILE A 79 22.55 -12.55 6.54
CA ILE A 79 22.26 -11.25 5.96
C ILE A 79 20.81 -10.94 6.29
N GLU A 80 20.59 -9.98 7.16
CA GLU A 80 19.29 -9.62 7.70
C GLU A 80 18.58 -8.62 6.80
N TYR A 81 17.26 -8.80 6.65
CA TYR A 81 16.40 -7.88 5.92
C TYR A 81 15.05 -7.73 6.63
N PHE A 82 14.57 -6.50 6.73
CA PHE A 82 13.26 -6.15 7.28
C PHE A 82 12.32 -5.78 6.13
N GLU A 83 11.22 -6.51 6.00
CA GLU A 83 10.21 -6.24 4.98
C GLU A 83 8.91 -5.81 5.63
N GLN A 84 8.44 -4.61 5.28
CA GLN A 84 7.21 -4.03 5.83
C GLN A 84 6.09 -3.94 4.79
N GLU A 85 6.42 -3.71 3.53
CA GLU A 85 5.45 -3.33 2.50
C GLU A 85 4.78 -4.52 1.84
N ALA A 86 5.56 -5.57 1.58
CA ALA A 86 5.08 -6.74 0.85
C ALA A 86 3.90 -7.44 1.52
N PHE A 87 3.70 -7.21 2.83
CA PHE A 87 2.71 -7.91 3.65
C PHE A 87 1.60 -7.02 4.19
N ASP A 88 1.61 -5.71 3.91
CA ASP A 88 0.63 -4.76 4.45
C ASP A 88 -0.81 -5.03 3.95
N ALA A 89 -0.94 -5.67 2.80
CA ALA A 89 -2.24 -6.07 2.26
C ALA A 89 -2.86 -7.32 2.92
N ILE A 90 -2.09 -8.01 3.80
CA ILE A 90 -2.53 -9.22 4.49
C ILE A 90 -2.94 -8.85 5.91
N TYR A 91 -4.23 -8.92 6.20
CA TYR A 91 -4.81 -8.57 7.48
C TYR A 91 -6.08 -9.37 7.74
N PRO A 92 -6.52 -9.51 8.99
CA PRO A 92 -7.78 -10.18 9.31
C PRO A 92 -8.94 -9.45 8.62
N ARG A 93 -9.64 -10.14 7.74
CA ARG A 93 -10.73 -9.55 6.96
C ARG A 93 -11.82 -10.57 6.65
N ARG A 94 -13.00 -10.05 6.38
CA ARG A 94 -14.09 -10.78 5.75
C ARG A 94 -14.44 -10.09 4.44
N ILE A 95 -14.61 -10.86 3.40
CA ILE A 95 -15.25 -10.40 2.17
C ILE A 95 -16.75 -10.53 2.38
N GLY A 96 -17.43 -9.39 2.50
CA GLY A 96 -18.87 -9.32 2.63
C GLY A 96 -19.55 -9.18 1.29
N THR A 97 -20.84 -9.47 1.22
CA THR A 97 -21.66 -9.31 0.02
C THR A 97 -22.80 -8.36 0.31
N VAL A 98 -22.96 -7.38 -0.56
CA VAL A 98 -24.07 -6.43 -0.51
C VAL A 98 -25.38 -7.16 -0.78
N GLY A 99 -26.30 -7.10 0.16
CA GLY A 99 -27.67 -7.60 0.02
C GLY A 99 -28.61 -6.58 -0.60
N ALA A 100 -29.57 -6.08 0.17
CA ALA A 100 -30.46 -5.00 -0.30
C ALA A 100 -29.75 -3.65 -0.26
N VAL A 101 -30.12 -2.78 -1.20
CA VAL A 101 -29.63 -1.41 -1.29
C VAL A 101 -30.85 -0.47 -1.31
N ARG A 102 -30.77 0.64 -0.59
CA ARG A 102 -31.73 1.74 -0.63
C ARG A 102 -31.05 3.09 -0.59
N SER A 103 -31.74 4.11 -0.99
CA SER A 103 -31.29 5.50 -0.87
C SER A 103 -32.32 6.35 -0.14
N GLU A 104 -31.85 7.44 0.44
CA GLU A 104 -32.68 8.43 1.14
C GLU A 104 -32.17 9.82 0.79
N GLU A 105 -33.08 10.71 0.36
CA GLU A 105 -32.73 12.10 0.14
C GLU A 105 -32.69 12.83 1.50
N ARG A 106 -31.61 13.56 1.72
CA ARG A 106 -31.42 14.43 2.89
C ARG A 106 -31.05 15.84 2.44
N THR A 107 -31.22 16.77 3.32
CA THR A 107 -30.86 18.17 3.09
C THR A 107 -29.75 18.55 4.05
N SER A 108 -28.69 19.14 3.53
CA SER A 108 -27.56 19.63 4.31
C SER A 108 -27.93 20.96 5.01
N ASP A 109 -27.09 21.41 5.95
CA ASP A 109 -27.32 22.66 6.71
C ASP A 109 -27.40 23.92 5.85
N ASP A 110 -26.81 23.88 4.64
CA ASP A 110 -26.88 24.97 3.66
C ASP A 110 -28.13 24.91 2.76
N GLY A 111 -29.01 23.91 2.96
CA GLY A 111 -30.22 23.70 2.18
C GLY A 111 -30.01 22.89 0.90
N SER A 112 -28.80 22.41 0.61
CA SER A 112 -28.52 21.59 -0.57
C SER A 112 -29.02 20.16 -0.39
N PRO A 113 -29.75 19.57 -1.34
CA PRO A 113 -30.16 18.17 -1.28
C PRO A 113 -28.98 17.26 -1.56
N PHE A 114 -28.90 16.14 -0.85
CA PHE A 114 -27.95 15.07 -1.12
C PHE A 114 -28.57 13.71 -0.84
N THR A 115 -28.00 12.66 -1.44
CA THR A 115 -28.54 11.31 -1.30
C THR A 115 -27.60 10.48 -0.43
N VAL A 116 -28.14 9.84 0.58
CA VAL A 116 -27.46 8.88 1.44
C VAL A 116 -27.79 7.47 0.97
N TRP A 117 -26.78 6.65 0.80
CA TRP A 117 -26.92 5.26 0.35
C TRP A 117 -26.73 4.30 1.52
N TYR A 118 -27.57 3.28 1.54
CA TYR A 118 -27.58 2.24 2.54
C TYR A 118 -27.50 0.87 1.87
N PHE A 119 -26.82 -0.06 2.54
CA PHE A 119 -26.82 -1.45 2.11
C PHE A 119 -26.84 -2.39 3.31
N THR A 120 -27.40 -3.59 3.12
CA THR A 120 -27.39 -4.67 4.10
C THR A 120 -26.41 -5.74 3.73
N ASP A 121 -25.89 -6.48 4.73
CA ASP A 121 -25.20 -7.75 4.53
C ASP A 121 -25.90 -8.79 5.41
N PRO A 122 -26.78 -9.64 4.84
CA PRO A 122 -27.52 -10.62 5.62
C PRO A 122 -26.66 -11.70 6.27
N ASP A 123 -25.46 -11.92 5.70
CA ASP A 123 -24.56 -13.00 6.11
C ASP A 123 -23.45 -12.54 7.07
N ILE A 124 -23.49 -11.29 7.55
CA ILE A 124 -22.50 -10.80 8.51
C ILE A 124 -22.72 -11.51 9.86
N PRO A 125 -21.72 -12.29 10.37
CA PRO A 125 -21.93 -13.13 11.54
C PRO A 125 -21.70 -12.41 12.89
N PHE A 126 -21.38 -11.11 12.86
CA PHE A 126 -21.07 -10.31 14.04
C PHE A 126 -21.63 -8.89 13.88
N ASP A 127 -21.74 -8.18 14.99
CA ASP A 127 -22.10 -6.76 14.99
C ASP A 127 -20.84 -5.89 14.92
N PRO A 128 -20.62 -5.15 13.81
CA PRO A 128 -19.44 -4.28 13.65
C PRO A 128 -19.25 -3.23 14.75
N ASN A 129 -20.34 -2.81 15.43
CA ASN A 129 -20.26 -1.81 16.52
C ASN A 129 -19.60 -2.38 17.79
N GLN A 130 -19.56 -3.71 17.96
CA GLN A 130 -18.87 -4.37 19.07
C GLN A 130 -17.34 -4.50 18.84
N TYR A 131 -16.89 -4.16 17.65
CA TYR A 131 -15.50 -4.33 17.22
C TYR A 131 -14.88 -3.01 16.76
N GLU A 132 -15.38 -1.88 17.24
CA GLU A 132 -14.80 -0.57 16.98
C GLU A 132 -13.44 -0.43 17.62
N ILE A 133 -12.51 0.14 16.88
CA ILE A 133 -11.18 0.55 17.38
C ILE A 133 -11.30 2.04 17.75
N GLY A 134 -10.97 2.38 19.00
CA GLY A 134 -11.06 3.76 19.46
C GLY A 134 -10.31 4.74 18.58
N GLY A 135 -10.97 5.83 18.21
CA GLY A 135 -10.40 6.87 17.34
C GLY A 135 -10.44 6.58 15.84
N LEU A 136 -10.89 5.40 15.41
CA LEU A 136 -11.02 5.05 13.99
C LEU A 136 -12.48 4.99 13.55
N VAL A 137 -12.78 5.52 12.37
CA VAL A 137 -14.10 5.39 11.74
C VAL A 137 -14.12 4.14 10.88
N LYS A 138 -15.19 3.34 11.01
CA LYS A 138 -15.42 2.16 10.17
C LYS A 138 -15.45 2.54 8.70
N ARG A 139 -14.80 1.75 7.85
CA ARG A 139 -14.73 1.97 6.42
C ARG A 139 -15.03 0.69 5.64
N VAL A 140 -15.57 0.85 4.45
CA VAL A 140 -15.76 -0.21 3.46
C VAL A 140 -14.99 0.11 2.20
N THR A 141 -14.37 -0.90 1.63
CA THR A 141 -13.78 -0.82 0.28
C THR A 141 -14.50 -1.83 -0.60
N PHE A 142 -15.13 -1.36 -1.65
CA PHE A 142 -15.80 -2.23 -2.61
C PHE A 142 -14.78 -2.95 -3.50
N GLN A 143 -14.95 -4.26 -3.65
CA GLN A 143 -14.06 -5.11 -4.45
C GLN A 143 -14.59 -5.33 -5.86
N THR A 144 -15.90 -5.24 -6.03
CA THR A 144 -16.61 -5.47 -7.31
C THR A 144 -17.65 -4.38 -7.55
N GLY A 145 -18.24 -4.38 -8.74
CA GLY A 145 -19.26 -3.40 -9.15
C GLY A 145 -18.69 -2.03 -9.55
N GLU A 146 -19.57 -1.06 -9.70
CA GLU A 146 -19.23 0.30 -10.15
C GLU A 146 -18.38 1.08 -9.12
N LEU A 147 -18.47 0.70 -7.85
CA LEU A 147 -17.68 1.29 -6.76
C LEU A 147 -16.35 0.56 -6.53
N ARG A 148 -15.96 -0.37 -7.39
CA ARG A 148 -14.73 -1.15 -7.24
C ARG A 148 -13.51 -0.26 -6.98
N GLY A 149 -12.76 -0.60 -5.91
CA GLY A 149 -11.56 0.13 -5.48
C GLY A 149 -11.83 1.44 -4.76
N ARG A 150 -13.11 1.83 -4.59
CA ARG A 150 -13.48 3.02 -3.81
C ARG A 150 -13.73 2.67 -2.37
N GLU A 151 -13.43 3.63 -1.52
CA GLU A 151 -13.45 3.51 -0.08
C GLU A 151 -14.37 4.57 0.52
N PHE A 152 -15.22 4.14 1.46
CA PHE A 152 -16.18 5.02 2.12
C PHE A 152 -16.17 4.80 3.62
N GLU A 153 -16.34 5.86 4.39
CA GLU A 153 -16.70 5.77 5.80
C GLU A 153 -18.13 5.26 5.91
N VAL A 154 -18.39 4.46 6.93
CA VAL A 154 -19.72 3.89 7.15
C VAL A 154 -20.13 3.92 8.62
N ASN A 155 -21.42 4.13 8.85
CA ASN A 155 -22.07 3.81 10.09
C ASN A 155 -22.79 2.46 9.98
N TYR A 156 -22.97 1.77 11.09
CA TYR A 156 -23.73 0.52 11.13
C TYR A 156 -24.87 0.62 12.12
N ASP A 157 -26.08 0.36 11.65
CA ASP A 157 -27.27 0.24 12.48
C ASP A 157 -27.46 -1.24 12.87
N SER A 158 -27.21 -1.56 14.13
CA SER A 158 -27.31 -2.94 14.65
C SER A 158 -28.73 -3.47 14.67
N GLU A 159 -29.75 -2.61 14.79
CA GLU A 159 -31.17 -3.01 14.81
C GLU A 159 -31.64 -3.38 13.40
N LYS A 160 -31.31 -2.57 12.42
CA LYS A 160 -31.67 -2.78 11.02
C LYS A 160 -30.69 -3.68 10.28
N LYS A 161 -29.50 -3.93 10.85
CA LYS A 161 -28.38 -4.63 10.21
C LYS A 161 -27.99 -4.01 8.87
N GLU A 162 -27.87 -2.70 8.87
CA GLU A 162 -27.69 -1.88 7.67
C GLU A 162 -26.49 -0.97 7.84
N PHE A 163 -25.70 -0.87 6.76
CA PHE A 163 -24.63 0.09 6.65
C PHE A 163 -25.13 1.36 5.99
N GLU A 164 -24.89 2.50 6.59
CA GLU A 164 -25.06 3.84 6.03
C GLU A 164 -23.71 4.28 5.47
N ILE A 165 -23.65 4.57 4.18
CA ILE A 165 -22.45 5.11 3.55
C ILE A 165 -22.42 6.62 3.80
N ILE A 166 -21.35 7.09 4.45
CA ILE A 166 -21.15 8.52 4.67
C ILE A 166 -20.80 9.16 3.32
N THR A 167 -21.72 9.98 2.83
CA THR A 167 -21.61 10.65 1.54
C THR A 167 -20.41 11.60 1.54
N GLN A 168 -19.53 11.45 0.56
CA GLN A 168 -18.39 12.34 0.33
C GLN A 168 -18.88 13.54 -0.51
N TRP A 169 -18.84 14.75 0.07
CA TRP A 169 -19.28 15.98 -0.56
C TRP A 169 -18.45 17.20 -0.13
N PRO A 170 -18.08 18.10 -1.04
CA PRO A 170 -18.02 17.89 -2.49
C PRO A 170 -16.90 16.92 -2.85
N TYR A 171 -17.17 16.01 -3.78
CA TYR A 171 -16.14 15.20 -4.40
C TYR A 171 -15.82 15.79 -5.76
N ASP A 172 -14.54 16.13 -5.99
CA ASP A 172 -14.01 16.59 -7.27
C ASP A 172 -14.89 17.68 -7.96
N ASN A 173 -15.07 18.77 -7.26
CA ASN A 173 -15.69 20.01 -7.75
C ASN A 173 -17.19 20.07 -7.99
N ASP A 174 -18.00 19.06 -7.77
CA ASP A 174 -19.47 19.21 -7.82
C ASP A 174 -20.23 17.86 -7.77
N MET A 175 -19.53 16.74 -7.65
CA MET A 175 -20.18 15.43 -7.55
C MET A 175 -20.15 14.90 -6.12
N GLN A 176 -21.27 14.39 -5.66
CA GLN A 176 -21.28 13.56 -4.45
C GLN A 176 -20.91 12.11 -4.79
N LEU A 177 -20.37 11.38 -3.83
CA LEU A 177 -20.19 9.94 -3.90
C LEU A 177 -20.71 9.26 -2.63
N PRO A 178 -21.48 8.17 -2.75
CA PRO A 178 -22.00 7.57 -3.99
C PRO A 178 -23.08 8.40 -4.67
N SER A 179 -23.13 8.34 -6.02
CA SER A 179 -24.22 8.89 -6.83
C SER A 179 -24.29 8.12 -8.15
N GLU A 180 -25.47 8.05 -8.76
CA GLU A 180 -25.62 7.31 -10.02
C GLU A 180 -24.71 7.84 -11.13
N PRO A 181 -24.04 6.95 -11.89
CA PRO A 181 -24.15 5.47 -11.85
C PRO A 181 -23.25 4.78 -10.81
N LEU A 182 -22.46 5.52 -10.04
CA LEU A 182 -21.48 5.02 -9.07
C LEU A 182 -22.16 4.77 -7.71
N VAL A 183 -22.93 3.70 -7.63
CA VAL A 183 -23.70 3.32 -6.44
C VAL A 183 -23.45 1.84 -6.06
N PRO A 184 -23.66 1.46 -4.79
CA PRO A 184 -23.60 0.06 -4.42
C PRO A 184 -24.75 -0.72 -5.09
N ALA A 185 -24.52 -1.97 -5.43
CA ALA A 185 -25.54 -2.85 -6.00
C ALA A 185 -25.55 -4.20 -5.28
N PRO A 186 -26.71 -4.87 -5.19
CA PRO A 186 -26.80 -6.22 -4.65
C PRO A 186 -25.83 -7.17 -5.35
N GLY A 187 -25.13 -8.01 -4.57
CA GLY A 187 -24.11 -8.91 -5.07
C GLY A 187 -22.72 -8.31 -5.18
N ASN A 188 -22.53 -7.01 -4.94
CA ASN A 188 -21.21 -6.43 -4.87
C ASN A 188 -20.45 -6.98 -3.65
N GLU A 189 -19.18 -7.24 -3.80
CA GLU A 189 -18.30 -7.64 -2.72
C GLU A 189 -17.62 -6.41 -2.09
N TYR A 190 -17.46 -6.44 -0.77
CA TYR A 190 -16.79 -5.39 -0.02
C TYR A 190 -15.94 -5.97 1.11
N VAL A 191 -14.97 -5.21 1.56
CA VAL A 191 -14.17 -5.48 2.76
C VAL A 191 -14.39 -4.36 3.76
N LEU A 192 -14.71 -4.75 4.99
CA LEU A 192 -14.84 -3.84 6.13
C LEU A 192 -13.48 -3.70 6.82
N TRP A 193 -13.09 -2.50 7.15
CA TRP A 193 -11.83 -2.22 7.82
C TRP A 193 -11.92 -1.02 8.78
N ASN A 194 -10.83 -0.74 9.53
CA ASN A 194 -10.83 0.09 10.72
C ASN A 194 -11.74 -0.45 11.84
N ILE A 195 -11.83 -1.76 11.92
CA ILE A 195 -12.47 -2.47 13.04
C ILE A 195 -11.52 -3.54 13.56
N SER A 196 -11.66 -3.91 14.81
CA SER A 196 -11.07 -5.12 15.35
C SER A 196 -11.84 -6.33 14.82
N MET A 197 -11.20 -7.22 14.07
CA MET A 197 -11.91 -8.41 13.62
C MET A 197 -12.15 -9.39 14.77
N PRO A 198 -13.23 -10.19 14.73
CA PRO A 198 -13.41 -11.31 15.65
C PRO A 198 -12.22 -12.27 15.61
N ASP A 199 -11.90 -12.90 16.74
CA ASP A 199 -10.74 -13.78 16.93
C ASP A 199 -10.65 -14.92 15.91
N SER A 200 -11.80 -15.35 15.41
CA SER A 200 -11.89 -16.43 14.39
C SER A 200 -11.24 -16.07 13.03
N TYR A 201 -10.99 -14.80 12.76
CA TYR A 201 -10.40 -14.36 11.49
C TYR A 201 -8.87 -14.26 11.53
N TYR A 202 -8.26 -14.22 12.72
CA TYR A 202 -6.81 -14.11 12.85
C TYR A 202 -6.07 -15.34 12.33
N PRO A 203 -6.44 -16.61 12.64
CA PRO A 203 -5.68 -17.76 12.19
C PRO A 203 -5.57 -17.87 10.66
N ALA A 204 -6.62 -17.50 9.94
CA ALA A 204 -6.60 -17.48 8.48
C ALA A 204 -5.64 -16.42 7.92
N ALA A 205 -5.64 -15.21 8.52
CA ALA A 205 -4.74 -14.13 8.13
C ALA A 205 -3.28 -14.46 8.47
N GLU A 206 -3.02 -15.05 9.64
CA GLU A 206 -1.68 -15.50 10.04
C GLU A 206 -1.13 -16.57 9.08
N GLN A 207 -1.98 -17.50 8.64
CA GLN A 207 -1.58 -18.52 7.68
C GLN A 207 -1.34 -17.92 6.28
N GLU A 208 -2.17 -16.97 5.85
CA GLU A 208 -1.95 -16.21 4.61
C GLU A 208 -0.62 -15.45 4.67
N PHE A 209 -0.35 -14.79 5.81
CA PHE A 209 0.90 -14.08 6.05
C PHE A 209 2.10 -15.03 5.99
N LYS A 210 2.04 -16.18 6.67
CA LYS A 210 3.09 -17.18 6.58
C LYS A 210 3.36 -17.63 5.15
N THR A 211 2.31 -17.92 4.39
CA THR A 211 2.43 -18.36 2.99
C THR A 211 3.10 -17.28 2.12
N ALA A 212 2.73 -16.02 2.32
CA ALA A 212 3.35 -14.91 1.61
C ALA A 212 4.83 -14.73 1.99
N VAL A 213 5.16 -14.87 3.27
CA VAL A 213 6.55 -14.82 3.77
C VAL A 213 7.39 -15.96 3.18
N ASP A 214 6.86 -17.19 3.17
CA ASP A 214 7.54 -18.35 2.60
C ASP A 214 7.78 -18.17 1.09
N THR A 215 6.82 -17.59 0.37
CA THR A 215 6.95 -17.27 -1.07
C THR A 215 8.01 -16.19 -1.28
N PHE A 216 7.98 -15.12 -0.50
CA PHE A 216 8.96 -14.04 -0.57
C PHE A 216 10.38 -14.53 -0.29
N MET A 217 10.55 -15.42 0.70
CA MET A 217 11.81 -16.10 0.99
C MET A 217 12.27 -16.99 -0.17
N ALA A 218 11.37 -17.76 -0.79
CA ALA A 218 11.70 -18.61 -1.92
C ALA A 218 12.18 -17.78 -3.14
N ASP A 219 11.59 -16.61 -3.36
CA ASP A 219 12.01 -15.70 -4.42
C ASP A 219 13.40 -15.09 -4.16
N SER A 220 13.78 -14.88 -2.91
CA SER A 220 15.11 -14.40 -2.53
C SER A 220 16.23 -15.44 -2.73
N ARG A 221 15.88 -16.72 -2.88
CA ARG A 221 16.86 -17.80 -3.13
C ARG A 221 17.43 -17.80 -4.54
N LYS A 222 16.82 -17.07 -5.47
CA LYS A 222 17.28 -16.99 -6.84
C LYS A 222 18.63 -16.27 -6.88
N ASP A 223 19.58 -16.78 -7.66
CA ASP A 223 20.87 -16.11 -7.84
C ASP A 223 20.65 -14.77 -8.53
N ILE A 224 20.80 -13.69 -7.77
CA ILE A 224 20.62 -12.31 -8.24
C ILE A 224 21.84 -11.75 -8.97
N SER A 225 22.81 -12.59 -9.26
CA SER A 225 24.03 -12.17 -9.91
C SER A 225 23.80 -11.80 -11.37
N VAL A 226 24.41 -10.71 -11.75
CA VAL A 226 24.58 -10.30 -13.14
C VAL A 226 26.03 -10.51 -13.50
N PHE A 227 26.26 -11.32 -14.52
CA PHE A 227 27.59 -11.56 -15.07
C PHE A 227 27.76 -10.70 -16.31
N GLN A 228 28.90 -10.07 -16.40
CA GLN A 228 29.29 -9.31 -17.60
C GLN A 228 30.61 -9.84 -18.14
N ALA A 229 30.66 -10.05 -19.43
CA ALA A 229 31.87 -10.48 -20.12
C ALA A 229 31.87 -10.01 -21.56
N SER A 230 33.05 -9.80 -22.12
CA SER A 230 33.24 -9.50 -23.53
C SER A 230 33.43 -10.80 -24.32
N THR A 231 32.88 -10.87 -25.54
CA THR A 231 33.03 -12.01 -26.41
C THR A 231 34.34 -11.96 -27.17
N ASP A 232 34.92 -13.15 -27.45
CA ASP A 232 35.96 -13.30 -28.45
C ASP A 232 35.30 -13.36 -29.83
N PHE A 233 35.50 -12.30 -30.63
CA PHE A 233 34.89 -12.20 -31.96
C PHE A 233 35.35 -13.34 -32.88
N THR A 234 36.58 -13.83 -32.71
CA THR A 234 37.13 -14.92 -33.51
C THR A 234 36.38 -16.23 -33.28
N VAL A 235 36.03 -16.52 -32.04
CA VAL A 235 35.24 -17.70 -31.66
C VAL A 235 33.79 -17.54 -32.08
N VAL A 236 33.21 -16.35 -31.87
CA VAL A 236 31.84 -16.06 -32.27
C VAL A 236 31.62 -16.21 -33.75
N ASP A 237 32.55 -15.67 -34.55
CA ASP A 237 32.54 -15.76 -36.04
C ASP A 237 32.77 -17.21 -36.51
N LYS A 238 33.82 -17.86 -36.00
CA LYS A 238 34.14 -19.24 -36.35
C LYS A 238 33.01 -20.22 -36.03
N ARG A 239 32.26 -20.02 -34.93
CA ARG A 239 31.13 -20.86 -34.54
C ARG A 239 29.82 -20.37 -35.13
N ASN A 240 29.80 -19.26 -35.84
CA ASN A 240 28.61 -18.59 -36.39
C ASN A 240 27.53 -18.40 -35.32
N LEU A 241 27.92 -17.85 -34.16
CA LEU A 241 27.02 -17.65 -33.03
C LEU A 241 26.22 -16.36 -33.23
N ASP A 242 24.92 -16.49 -33.44
CA ASP A 242 23.96 -15.35 -33.47
C ASP A 242 23.38 -15.09 -32.09
N LEU A 243 24.17 -14.43 -31.24
CA LEU A 243 23.78 -14.15 -29.86
C LEU A 243 22.77 -13.01 -29.81
N LYS A 244 21.63 -13.26 -29.14
CA LYS A 244 20.52 -12.32 -28.99
C LYS A 244 20.09 -12.22 -27.53
N PRO A 245 19.52 -11.08 -27.08
CA PRO A 245 18.84 -10.99 -25.78
C PRO A 245 17.77 -12.07 -25.67
N GLY A 246 17.73 -12.77 -24.52
CA GLY A 246 16.86 -13.91 -24.27
C GLY A 246 17.46 -15.28 -24.63
N GLN A 247 18.55 -15.34 -25.38
CA GLN A 247 19.27 -16.59 -25.69
C GLN A 247 19.85 -17.20 -24.40
N ARG A 248 19.62 -18.49 -24.20
CA ARG A 248 20.23 -19.24 -23.10
C ARG A 248 21.71 -19.50 -23.39
N ILE A 249 22.52 -19.34 -22.36
CA ILE A 249 23.96 -19.68 -22.42
C ILE A 249 24.31 -20.51 -21.20
N ARG A 250 25.29 -21.36 -21.38
CA ARG A 250 25.97 -22.09 -20.31
C ARG A 250 27.27 -21.37 -19.98
N LEU A 251 27.23 -20.56 -18.92
CA LEU A 251 28.39 -19.81 -18.47
C LEU A 251 29.31 -20.72 -17.64
N GLY A 252 30.49 -21.06 -18.16
CA GLY A 252 31.48 -21.84 -17.44
C GLY A 252 32.42 -20.96 -16.62
N SER A 253 32.55 -21.27 -15.32
CA SER A 253 33.49 -20.61 -14.41
C SER A 253 33.63 -21.36 -13.11
N ASP A 254 34.78 -22.01 -12.87
CA ASP A 254 35.02 -22.69 -11.58
C ASP A 254 35.13 -21.70 -10.43
N LYS A 255 35.48 -20.44 -10.68
CA LYS A 255 35.56 -19.39 -9.68
C LYS A 255 34.17 -19.00 -9.12
N PHE A 256 33.16 -18.91 -9.98
CA PHE A 256 31.83 -18.47 -9.61
C PHE A 256 30.87 -19.63 -9.36
N PHE A 257 31.15 -20.80 -9.88
CA PHE A 257 30.32 -22.00 -9.79
C PHE A 257 31.17 -23.21 -9.35
N PRO A 258 31.68 -23.20 -8.12
CA PRO A 258 32.57 -24.26 -7.64
C PRO A 258 31.87 -25.61 -7.46
N ASP A 259 30.53 -25.61 -7.41
CA ASP A 259 29.70 -26.79 -7.28
C ASP A 259 29.50 -27.55 -8.62
N THR A 260 29.26 -26.82 -9.68
CA THR A 260 28.91 -27.39 -11.00
C THR A 260 29.90 -27.06 -12.11
N GLY A 261 30.78 -26.08 -11.88
CA GLY A 261 31.68 -25.52 -12.90
C GLY A 261 30.98 -24.61 -13.91
N TYR A 262 29.66 -24.60 -13.96
CA TYR A 262 28.88 -23.79 -14.89
C TYR A 262 27.50 -23.44 -14.34
N ARG A 263 26.83 -22.46 -14.98
CA ARG A 263 25.43 -22.17 -14.78
C ARG A 263 24.73 -21.82 -16.09
N ASP A 264 23.52 -22.35 -16.26
CA ASP A 264 22.68 -22.01 -17.40
C ASP A 264 21.92 -20.73 -17.08
N ILE A 265 22.22 -19.63 -17.76
CA ILE A 265 21.66 -18.30 -17.59
C ILE A 265 21.28 -17.75 -18.96
N ARG A 266 20.58 -16.62 -19.00
CA ARG A 266 20.22 -15.98 -20.27
C ARG A 266 20.96 -14.67 -20.49
N ILE A 267 21.08 -14.27 -21.73
CA ILE A 267 21.55 -12.94 -22.11
C ILE A 267 20.43 -11.94 -21.86
N VAL A 268 20.69 -10.96 -21.00
CA VAL A 268 19.73 -9.89 -20.67
C VAL A 268 19.94 -8.68 -21.58
N ALA A 269 21.19 -8.36 -21.87
CA ALA A 269 21.54 -7.26 -22.77
C ALA A 269 22.83 -7.55 -23.52
N ILE A 270 22.95 -6.96 -24.70
CA ILE A 270 24.16 -7.01 -25.56
C ILE A 270 24.51 -5.58 -25.91
N SER A 271 25.76 -5.20 -25.64
CA SER A 271 26.37 -3.98 -26.16
C SER A 271 27.36 -4.34 -27.30
N ARG A 272 27.21 -3.70 -28.44
CA ARG A 272 28.08 -3.93 -29.63
C ARG A 272 28.80 -2.64 -30.01
N SER A 273 30.06 -2.78 -30.38
CA SER A 273 30.78 -1.67 -30.99
C SER A 273 30.31 -1.49 -32.43
N VAL A 274 30.05 -0.26 -32.85
CA VAL A 274 29.69 0.06 -34.23
C VAL A 274 30.89 -0.12 -35.15
N VAL A 275 32.11 0.09 -34.63
CA VAL A 275 33.38 -0.03 -35.40
C VAL A 275 33.81 -1.49 -35.52
N GLN A 276 33.53 -2.32 -34.53
CA GLN A 276 33.85 -3.75 -34.49
C GLN A 276 32.62 -4.54 -34.05
N PRO A 277 31.70 -4.83 -34.97
CA PRO A 277 30.42 -5.49 -34.62
C PRO A 277 30.56 -6.88 -34.01
N GLY A 278 31.67 -7.59 -34.26
CA GLY A 278 31.98 -8.90 -33.68
C GLY A 278 32.42 -8.83 -32.21
N SER A 279 32.85 -7.66 -31.71
CA SER A 279 33.16 -7.45 -30.29
C SER A 279 31.90 -7.04 -29.55
N MET A 280 31.42 -7.93 -28.73
CA MET A 280 30.17 -7.74 -27.95
C MET A 280 30.47 -7.87 -26.46
N THR A 281 29.82 -7.05 -25.67
CA THR A 281 29.75 -7.24 -24.22
C THR A 281 28.37 -7.78 -23.87
N LEU A 282 28.34 -8.93 -23.23
CA LEU A 282 27.14 -9.63 -22.80
C LEU A 282 26.86 -9.30 -21.33
N LYS A 283 25.64 -8.91 -21.04
CA LYS A 283 25.07 -8.97 -19.69
C LYS A 283 24.17 -10.21 -19.57
N MET A 284 24.44 -11.03 -18.57
CA MET A 284 23.87 -12.35 -18.42
C MET A 284 23.33 -12.50 -17.01
N SER A 285 22.08 -12.95 -16.83
CA SER A 285 21.47 -13.17 -15.53
C SER A 285 20.22 -14.03 -15.65
N ASP A 286 19.88 -14.75 -14.62
CA ASP A 286 18.56 -15.41 -14.51
C ASP A 286 17.49 -14.49 -13.96
N VAL A 287 17.88 -13.39 -13.32
CA VAL A 287 16.97 -12.40 -12.78
C VAL A 287 16.55 -11.42 -13.88
N LEU A 288 15.24 -11.22 -14.00
CA LEU A 288 14.72 -10.08 -14.76
C LEU A 288 15.04 -8.82 -13.96
N SER A 289 15.87 -7.93 -14.53
CA SER A 289 15.99 -6.60 -13.95
C SER A 289 14.59 -5.99 -13.90
N THR A 290 14.19 -5.55 -12.72
CA THR A 290 12.93 -4.83 -12.54
C THR A 290 12.89 -3.65 -13.51
N GLY A 291 11.90 -3.62 -14.38
CA GLY A 291 11.75 -2.57 -15.38
C GLY A 291 11.59 -1.21 -14.71
N ARG A 292 11.75 -0.14 -15.47
CA ARG A 292 11.59 1.24 -15.00
C ARG A 292 10.23 1.47 -14.34
N ILE A 293 9.20 0.75 -14.80
CA ILE A 293 7.83 0.78 -14.24
C ILE A 293 7.81 0.23 -12.82
N SER A 294 8.42 -0.93 -12.56
CA SER A 294 8.48 -1.52 -11.21
C SER A 294 9.28 -0.67 -10.22
N ARG A 295 10.30 0.08 -10.69
CA ARG A 295 10.99 1.07 -9.84
C ARG A 295 10.08 2.24 -9.47
N ILE A 296 9.27 2.71 -10.43
CA ILE A 296 8.31 3.79 -10.19
C ILE A 296 7.20 3.31 -9.25
N GLU A 297 6.69 2.10 -9.43
CA GLU A 297 5.70 1.48 -8.55
C GLU A 297 6.25 1.32 -7.12
N ASN A 298 7.49 0.87 -6.96
CA ASN A 298 8.15 0.79 -5.66
C ASN A 298 8.31 2.18 -5.01
N GLN A 299 8.71 3.19 -5.79
CA GLN A 299 8.80 4.58 -5.30
C GLN A 299 7.44 5.17 -4.92
N ILE A 300 6.38 4.87 -5.68
CA ILE A 300 5.01 5.27 -5.36
C ILE A 300 4.55 4.58 -4.07
N SER A 301 4.84 3.30 -3.92
CA SER A 301 4.55 2.54 -2.70
C SER A 301 5.26 3.13 -1.48
N GLU A 302 6.54 3.47 -1.63
CA GLU A 302 7.35 4.11 -0.59
C GLU A 302 6.79 5.49 -0.18
N VAL A 303 6.42 6.32 -1.15
CA VAL A 303 5.77 7.62 -0.91
C VAL A 303 4.41 7.44 -0.24
N THR A 304 3.62 6.47 -0.70
CA THR A 304 2.31 6.16 -0.11
C THR A 304 2.45 5.70 1.34
N GLN A 305 3.49 4.93 1.66
CA GLN A 305 3.77 4.47 3.01
C GLN A 305 4.19 5.63 3.93
N ILE A 306 5.11 6.48 3.46
CA ILE A 306 5.51 7.69 4.18
C ILE A 306 4.28 8.57 4.44
N THR A 307 3.40 8.72 3.45
CA THR A 307 2.16 9.50 3.60
C THR A 307 1.21 8.86 4.62
N ARG A 308 1.09 7.54 4.64
CA ARG A 308 0.27 6.82 5.65
C ARG A 308 0.89 6.92 7.04
N GLN A 309 2.20 6.75 7.17
CA GLN A 309 2.91 6.88 8.43
C GLN A 309 2.78 8.32 8.98
N VAL A 310 3.00 9.31 8.12
CA VAL A 310 2.79 10.73 8.45
C VAL A 310 1.33 10.96 8.86
N SER A 311 0.34 10.40 8.14
CA SER A 311 -1.08 10.52 8.51
C SER A 311 -1.42 9.83 9.83
N SER A 312 -0.73 8.75 10.19
CA SER A 312 -0.93 8.06 11.47
C SER A 312 -0.22 8.74 12.66
N GLU A 313 0.82 9.53 12.37
CA GLU A 313 1.55 10.31 13.37
C GLU A 313 0.93 11.69 13.61
N PHE A 314 0.08 12.18 12.69
CA PHE A 314 -0.66 13.42 12.93
C PHE A 314 -1.84 13.13 13.88
N PRO A 315 -2.00 13.95 14.92
CA PRO A 315 -3.18 13.85 15.80
C PRO A 315 -4.45 13.99 14.96
N ASP A 316 -5.48 13.25 15.34
CA ASP A 316 -6.78 13.29 14.68
C ASP A 316 -7.26 14.74 14.56
N ILE A 317 -7.54 15.16 13.34
CA ILE A 317 -8.07 16.50 13.09
C ILE A 317 -9.57 16.47 13.31
N ILE A 318 -10.02 17.11 14.38
CA ILE A 318 -11.45 17.27 14.66
C ILE A 318 -12.07 18.18 13.61
N LYS A 319 -12.99 17.63 12.83
CA LYS A 319 -13.65 18.35 11.74
C LYS A 319 -14.76 19.28 12.27
N SER A 320 -15.18 20.22 11.43
CA SER A 320 -16.13 21.28 11.84
C SER A 320 -17.51 20.77 12.30
N TRP A 321 -17.89 19.57 11.89
CA TRP A 321 -19.18 18.94 12.26
C TRP A 321 -19.09 18.00 13.48
N GLU A 322 -17.88 17.73 13.99
CA GLU A 322 -17.69 16.88 15.15
C GLU A 322 -17.82 17.70 16.44
N GLU A 323 -18.61 17.22 17.38
CA GLU A 323 -18.81 17.87 18.69
C GLU A 323 -17.72 17.52 19.70
N THR A 324 -16.81 16.64 19.35
CA THR A 324 -15.71 16.20 20.20
C THR A 324 -14.83 17.38 20.62
N PRO A 325 -14.57 17.56 21.91
CA PRO A 325 -13.66 18.60 22.39
C PRO A 325 -12.20 18.28 22.00
N ALA A 326 -11.38 19.30 21.84
CA ALA A 326 -9.95 19.11 21.64
C ALA A 326 -9.33 18.44 22.86
N SER A 327 -8.38 17.57 22.61
CA SER A 327 -7.52 16.92 23.62
C SER A 327 -6.05 17.22 23.32
N ASP A 328 -5.15 16.75 24.18
CA ASP A 328 -3.70 16.91 23.98
C ASP A 328 -3.17 16.20 22.73
N THR A 329 -3.97 15.25 22.18
CA THR A 329 -3.61 14.44 21.01
C THR A 329 -4.40 14.81 19.76
N THR A 330 -5.33 15.76 19.81
CA THR A 330 -6.19 16.13 18.68
C THR A 330 -6.03 17.60 18.30
N LEU A 331 -6.21 17.91 17.02
CA LEU A 331 -6.18 19.27 16.49
C LEU A 331 -7.55 19.62 15.88
N TYR A 332 -8.00 20.86 16.06
CA TYR A 332 -9.16 21.35 15.34
C TYR A 332 -8.80 21.67 13.88
N SER A 333 -9.67 21.29 12.95
CA SER A 333 -9.58 21.78 11.57
C SER A 333 -9.72 23.32 11.56
N SER A 334 -9.26 23.97 10.50
CA SER A 334 -9.36 25.44 10.38
C SER A 334 -10.80 25.93 10.52
N ARG A 335 -11.77 25.20 9.96
CA ARG A 335 -13.21 25.53 10.09
C ARG A 335 -13.73 25.33 11.53
N LYS A 336 -13.30 24.25 12.21
CA LYS A 336 -13.65 24.04 13.63
C LYS A 336 -13.04 25.15 14.49
N SER A 337 -11.80 25.51 14.26
CA SER A 337 -11.12 26.59 14.96
C SER A 337 -11.81 27.94 14.74
N GLU A 338 -12.27 28.24 13.52
CA GLU A 338 -13.03 29.46 13.24
C GLU A 338 -14.38 29.52 13.95
N ARG A 339 -15.01 28.38 14.16
CA ARG A 339 -16.29 28.27 14.86
C ARG A 339 -16.12 28.33 16.38
N GLU A 340 -15.11 27.68 16.92
CA GLU A 340 -14.93 27.55 18.38
C GLU A 340 -14.12 28.70 18.98
N PHE A 341 -13.32 29.41 18.19
CA PHE A 341 -12.47 30.49 18.65
C PHE A 341 -12.79 31.81 17.97
N LEU A 342 -12.67 32.90 18.73
CA LEU A 342 -12.82 34.22 18.16
C LEU A 342 -11.71 34.53 17.15
N ASN A 343 -12.11 34.84 15.93
CA ASN A 343 -11.17 35.17 14.86
C ASN A 343 -10.59 36.59 15.08
N LYS A 344 -9.27 36.71 15.12
CA LYS A 344 -8.59 38.01 15.35
C LYS A 344 -8.87 39.10 14.29
N ARG A 345 -9.24 38.69 13.06
CA ARG A 345 -9.52 39.61 11.96
C ARG A 345 -11.00 39.88 11.73
N ARG A 346 -11.84 38.90 11.93
CA ARG A 346 -13.27 38.94 11.63
C ARG A 346 -14.15 39.12 12.87
N GLY A 347 -13.53 38.92 14.04
CA GLY A 347 -14.30 38.86 15.28
C GLY A 347 -15.13 37.56 15.37
N GLY A 348 -16.10 37.53 16.24
CA GLY A 348 -16.99 36.40 16.43
C GLY A 348 -17.99 36.69 17.54
N THR A 349 -19.03 35.86 17.64
CA THR A 349 -20.03 35.91 18.71
C THR A 349 -19.66 34.92 19.79
N VAL A 350 -19.67 35.35 21.03
CA VAL A 350 -19.49 34.47 22.20
C VAL A 350 -20.86 34.30 22.88
N GLU A 351 -21.33 33.05 22.87
CA GLU A 351 -22.56 32.70 23.59
C GLU A 351 -22.21 32.24 25.01
N GLY A 352 -22.92 32.77 25.99
CA GLY A 352 -22.71 32.47 27.39
C GLY A 352 -21.94 33.53 28.18
N ILE A 353 -21.46 33.17 29.36
CA ILE A 353 -20.81 34.10 30.30
C ILE A 353 -19.32 34.17 30.01
N THR A 354 -18.83 35.31 29.58
CA THR A 354 -17.39 35.57 29.37
C THR A 354 -16.84 36.33 30.59
N ARG A 355 -15.78 35.80 31.20
CA ARG A 355 -15.07 36.42 32.31
C ARG A 355 -13.70 36.88 31.88
N PHE A 356 -13.45 38.20 31.92
CA PHE A 356 -12.13 38.76 31.68
C PHE A 356 -11.32 38.79 32.99
N LEU A 357 -10.22 38.06 33.04
CA LEU A 357 -9.34 37.97 34.21
C LEU A 357 -8.33 39.10 34.31
N LYS A 358 -8.12 39.85 33.22
CA LYS A 358 -7.19 40.98 33.13
C LYS A 358 -7.89 42.17 32.45
N ARG A 359 -7.30 43.39 32.63
CA ARG A 359 -7.79 44.58 31.96
C ARG A 359 -7.72 44.39 30.46
N GLN A 360 -8.82 44.59 29.77
CA GLN A 360 -8.93 44.56 28.30
C GLN A 360 -9.02 45.98 27.77
N GLN A 361 -8.39 46.25 26.64
CA GLN A 361 -8.54 47.50 25.91
C GLN A 361 -9.58 47.28 24.80
N LEU A 362 -10.64 48.11 24.83
CA LEU A 362 -11.73 48.06 23.87
C LEU A 362 -11.80 49.38 23.15
N ASP A 363 -11.42 49.40 21.87
CA ASP A 363 -11.27 50.65 21.10
C ASP A 363 -12.64 51.30 20.77
N GLU A 364 -13.72 50.52 20.67
CA GLU A 364 -15.06 51.00 20.34
C GLU A 364 -16.07 50.82 21.49
N GLY A 365 -15.63 50.40 22.68
CA GLY A 365 -16.46 50.21 23.86
C GLY A 365 -17.33 48.97 23.81
N PHE A 366 -18.17 48.82 24.83
CA PHE A 366 -19.09 47.71 25.02
C PHE A 366 -20.48 48.14 24.56
N ARG A 367 -21.11 47.39 23.64
CA ARG A 367 -22.52 47.57 23.29
C ARG A 367 -23.29 46.32 23.67
N THR A 368 -24.35 46.44 24.43
CA THR A 368 -25.29 45.32 24.64
C THR A 368 -26.69 45.79 24.24
N SER A 369 -27.48 44.91 23.66
CA SER A 369 -28.84 45.17 23.25
C SER A 369 -29.81 45.24 24.44
N ASP A 370 -29.40 44.74 25.62
CA ASP A 370 -30.28 44.51 26.77
C ASP A 370 -29.79 45.20 28.04
N PHE A 371 -29.37 46.44 27.93
CA PHE A 371 -29.14 47.26 29.13
C PHE A 371 -30.47 47.65 29.76
N ALA A 372 -31.08 46.78 30.53
CA ALA A 372 -32.28 47.07 31.27
C ALA A 372 -32.05 47.75 32.65
N SER A 373 -30.80 47.86 33.09
CA SER A 373 -30.44 48.56 34.32
C SER A 373 -29.00 49.05 34.23
N GLY A 374 -28.83 50.35 34.29
CA GLY A 374 -27.53 51.02 34.27
C GLY A 374 -26.63 50.50 35.36
N ILE A 375 -25.43 50.15 34.95
CA ILE A 375 -24.29 50.10 35.85
C ILE A 375 -23.53 51.40 35.58
N THR A 376 -23.63 52.30 36.55
CA THR A 376 -22.77 53.47 36.66
C THR A 376 -21.35 53.03 37.04
#